data_7178f515c6c901ac903e604c564b17aa
#
_entry.id   7178f515c6c901ac903e604c564b17aa
#
_cell.length_a   1.000
_cell.length_b   1.000
_cell.length_c   1.000
_cell.angle_alpha   90.00
_cell.angle_beta   90.00
_cell.angle_gamma   90.00
#
_symmetry.space_group_name_H-M   'P 1'
#
loop_
_entity.id
_entity.type
_entity.pdbx_description
1 polymer ?
#
loop_
_entity_poly.entity_id
_entity_poly.type
_entity_poly.pdbx_seq_one_letter_code
_entity_poly.pdbx_strand_id
1 'polypeptide(L)'
;FGAVESDDVVVNLTAFETFFPEKRLFFLEGREVFATTPRSQVRSSKASSGGSRQTTSTFNPEPTTLLNTRRIGGAPSVETPMGVIIDSVDLTRPTDLKGALKVTGQNGSVRYGFLGAFEGDMRLPGVYSDPGLSDEKINIDTFGRDFGVARFLYETVGEGRSSIGYLGTLVSHESREAAVHGLDGHWLSKNGAWQIDGQLIQSDVDDEIGFGVMADVDFKPKQGTQHKLMLDYFDKRLDVSDLGFIRRNDVFSKNYQYNWSTGRGLTYFRSKKRSIMISNSWNMDGTLVRSGLFFRNGWTFKNLNEIRTEFNYFPARWEDRNSFGNGAYKMHDRFVGELAFGTDTSQQVSF
;
A
#
# COMPACT_ATOMS: atom_id res chain seq x y z
N PHE A 1 21.27 -10.45 -8.43
CA PHE A 1 19.93 -10.07 -7.91
C PHE A 1 19.86 -8.62 -7.42
N GLY A 2 20.96 -7.93 -7.18
CA GLY A 2 21.01 -6.70 -6.38
C GLY A 2 21.23 -5.39 -7.10
N ALA A 3 21.48 -5.36 -8.41
CA ALA A 3 21.68 -4.08 -9.12
C ALA A 3 20.33 -3.37 -9.31
N VAL A 4 20.01 -2.48 -8.43
CA VAL A 4 18.80 -1.64 -8.48
C VAL A 4 19.23 -0.18 -8.31
N GLU A 5 18.63 0.72 -9.08
CA GLU A 5 18.72 2.14 -8.80
C GLU A 5 18.29 2.41 -7.35
N SER A 6 19.04 3.26 -6.66
CA SER A 6 18.68 3.68 -5.30
C SER A 6 17.27 4.27 -5.29
N ASP A 7 16.53 4.02 -4.25
CA ASP A 7 15.26 4.71 -4.04
C ASP A 7 15.52 6.18 -3.71
N ASP A 8 14.55 7.03 -4.04
CA ASP A 8 14.59 8.43 -3.62
C ASP A 8 14.65 8.50 -2.09
N VAL A 9 15.50 9.38 -1.57
CA VAL A 9 15.56 9.62 -0.13
C VAL A 9 14.25 10.28 0.32
N VAL A 10 13.46 9.56 1.09
CA VAL A 10 12.21 10.06 1.66
C VAL A 10 12.39 10.25 3.17
N VAL A 11 12.28 11.48 3.64
CA VAL A 11 12.22 11.76 5.08
C VAL A 11 10.80 11.47 5.55
N ASN A 12 10.60 10.37 6.26
CA ASN A 12 9.32 10.00 6.85
C ASN A 12 9.26 10.48 8.31
N LEU A 13 8.43 11.50 8.57
CA LEU A 13 8.18 12.05 9.90
C LEU A 13 6.88 11.51 10.52
N THR A 14 6.32 10.44 9.97
CA THR A 14 5.08 9.85 10.44
C THR A 14 5.32 8.46 11.03
N ALA A 15 4.40 8.00 11.88
CA ALA A 15 4.41 6.64 12.44
C ALA A 15 4.03 5.55 11.40
N PHE A 16 3.72 5.94 10.16
CA PHE A 16 3.32 5.01 9.12
C PHE A 16 4.51 4.68 8.23
N GLU A 17 4.66 3.41 7.91
CA GLU A 17 5.68 2.96 6.96
C GLU A 17 5.42 3.54 5.55
N THR A 18 6.51 3.83 4.84
CA THR A 18 6.45 4.26 3.44
C THR A 18 6.58 3.05 2.52
N PHE A 19 5.66 2.92 1.57
CA PHE A 19 5.72 1.87 0.56
C PHE A 19 6.69 2.24 -0.56
N PHE A 20 7.64 1.35 -0.83
CA PHE A 20 8.54 1.45 -1.98
C PHE A 20 8.19 0.37 -3.02
N PRO A 21 7.97 0.75 -4.29
CA PRO A 21 7.67 -0.21 -5.34
C PRO A 21 8.89 -1.09 -5.66
N GLU A 22 8.63 -2.34 -6.05
CA GLU A 22 9.68 -3.25 -6.54
C GLU A 22 10.29 -2.73 -7.85
N LYS A 23 11.62 -2.80 -7.96
CA LYS A 23 12.39 -2.39 -9.14
C LYS A 23 13.24 -3.54 -9.71
N ARG A 24 13.49 -4.61 -8.96
CA ARG A 24 14.31 -5.75 -9.37
C ARG A 24 13.57 -6.60 -10.39
N LEU A 25 14.16 -6.79 -11.57
CA LEU A 25 13.54 -7.49 -12.71
C LEU A 25 13.05 -8.89 -12.35
N PHE A 26 13.82 -9.65 -11.58
CA PHE A 26 13.41 -10.98 -11.15
C PHE A 26 12.07 -10.99 -10.42
N PHE A 27 11.82 -10.03 -9.53
CA PHE A 27 10.58 -9.96 -8.77
C PHE A 27 9.44 -9.27 -9.53
N LEU A 28 9.75 -8.47 -10.54
CA LEU A 28 8.74 -7.80 -11.39
C LEU A 28 8.08 -8.76 -12.38
N GLU A 29 8.83 -9.70 -12.93
CA GLU A 29 8.31 -10.67 -13.89
C GLU A 29 7.25 -11.58 -13.23
N GLY A 30 6.07 -11.72 -13.85
CA GLY A 30 4.99 -12.58 -13.36
C GLY A 30 4.32 -12.12 -12.05
N ARG A 31 4.61 -10.91 -11.55
CA ARG A 31 4.06 -10.41 -10.29
C ARG A 31 2.53 -10.29 -10.29
N GLU A 32 1.91 -10.16 -11.47
CA GLU A 32 0.48 -10.09 -11.64
C GLU A 32 -0.24 -11.36 -11.19
N VAL A 33 0.46 -12.50 -11.18
CA VAL A 33 -0.08 -13.77 -10.66
C VAL A 33 -0.31 -13.66 -9.15
N PHE A 34 0.58 -12.98 -8.44
CA PHE A 34 0.55 -12.86 -6.98
C PHE A 34 -0.32 -11.69 -6.47
N ALA A 35 -0.84 -10.85 -7.36
CA ALA A 35 -1.78 -9.80 -6.99
C ALA A 35 -3.12 -10.41 -6.54
N THR A 36 -3.53 -10.10 -5.31
CA THR A 36 -4.78 -10.63 -4.73
C THR A 36 -5.97 -9.71 -4.98
N THR A 37 -5.74 -8.41 -5.08
CA THR A 37 -6.78 -7.41 -5.35
C THR A 37 -6.23 -6.28 -6.21
N PRO A 38 -7.06 -5.45 -6.82
CA PRO A 38 -6.59 -4.24 -7.51
C PRO A 38 -5.81 -3.27 -6.59
N ARG A 39 -5.95 -3.39 -5.27
CA ARG A 39 -5.19 -2.60 -4.29
C ARG A 39 -3.77 -3.10 -4.07
N SER A 40 -3.45 -4.33 -4.49
CA SER A 40 -2.10 -4.91 -4.36
C SER A 40 -1.07 -4.26 -5.28
N GLN A 41 -1.52 -3.50 -6.27
CA GLN A 41 -0.64 -2.87 -7.25
C GLN A 41 -0.44 -1.39 -6.94
N VAL A 42 0.80 -0.92 -7.11
CA VAL A 42 1.08 0.51 -7.12
C VAL A 42 0.29 1.15 -8.26
N ARG A 43 -0.74 1.87 -7.92
CA ARG A 43 -1.33 2.81 -8.88
C ARG A 43 -0.30 3.90 -9.06
N SER A 44 0.34 3.95 -10.24
CA SER A 44 1.26 5.03 -10.60
C SER A 44 0.60 6.35 -10.25
N SER A 45 0.93 6.88 -9.11
CA SER A 45 0.73 8.28 -8.79
C SER A 45 1.89 9.05 -9.44
N LYS A 46 2.01 8.97 -10.75
CA LYS A 46 2.46 10.19 -11.41
C LYS A 46 1.38 11.15 -10.98
N ALA A 47 1.73 11.97 -9.98
CA ALA A 47 0.90 13.06 -9.54
C ALA A 47 0.44 13.72 -10.81
N SER A 48 -0.78 13.41 -11.22
CA SER A 48 -1.39 14.17 -12.27
C SER A 48 -1.41 15.52 -11.62
N SER A 49 -0.40 16.26 -11.94
CA SER A 49 -0.21 17.67 -11.69
C SER A 49 -1.44 18.29 -11.02
N GLY A 50 -1.38 18.64 -9.74
CA GLY A 50 -2.28 19.55 -9.12
C GLY A 50 -3.26 19.01 -8.08
N GLY A 51 -2.82 18.34 -7.08
CA GLY A 51 -3.53 18.21 -5.82
C GLY A 51 -2.55 18.40 -4.68
N SER A 52 -2.99 18.93 -3.54
CA SER A 52 -2.11 18.96 -2.38
C SER A 52 -1.66 17.54 -2.04
N ARG A 53 -0.43 17.36 -1.53
CA ARG A 53 0.09 16.04 -1.16
C ARG A 53 -0.87 15.26 -0.25
N GLN A 54 -1.58 15.95 0.64
CA GLN A 54 -2.53 15.34 1.58
C GLN A 54 -3.76 14.74 0.89
N THR A 55 -4.28 15.41 -0.14
CA THR A 55 -5.45 14.94 -0.88
C THR A 55 -5.08 13.90 -1.91
N THR A 56 -3.89 14.00 -2.51
CA THR A 56 -3.40 13.00 -3.46
C THR A 56 -3.29 11.63 -2.80
N SER A 57 -2.74 11.54 -1.58
CA SER A 57 -2.65 10.29 -0.83
C SER A 57 -4.01 9.71 -0.43
N THR A 58 -5.05 10.53 -0.31
CA THR A 58 -6.41 10.07 0.00
C THR A 58 -7.09 9.44 -1.22
N PHE A 59 -6.98 10.09 -2.39
CA PHE A 59 -7.56 9.57 -3.64
C PHE A 59 -6.76 8.42 -4.25
N ASN A 60 -5.46 8.36 -3.97
CA ASN A 60 -4.55 7.29 -4.40
C ASN A 60 -3.81 6.75 -3.17
N PRO A 61 -4.47 5.94 -2.35
CA PRO A 61 -3.84 5.37 -1.17
C PRO A 61 -2.67 4.47 -1.57
N GLU A 62 -1.73 4.30 -0.67
CA GLU A 62 -0.67 3.29 -0.78
C GLU A 62 -1.28 1.90 -0.98
N PRO A 63 -0.55 0.98 -1.63
CA PRO A 63 -1.03 -0.38 -1.84
C PRO A 63 -1.38 -1.08 -0.53
N THR A 64 -2.33 -2.00 -0.61
CA THR A 64 -2.57 -3.02 0.41
C THR A 64 -2.29 -4.35 -0.24
N THR A 65 -1.24 -5.05 0.19
CA THR A 65 -0.76 -6.27 -0.46
C THR A 65 -0.26 -7.29 0.56
N LEU A 66 -0.48 -8.57 0.29
CA LEU A 66 0.08 -9.67 1.08
C LEU A 66 1.48 -10.06 0.59
N LEU A 67 1.91 -9.60 -0.57
CA LEU A 67 3.25 -9.82 -1.09
C LEU A 67 3.88 -8.48 -1.51
N ASN A 68 4.87 -8.06 -0.75
CA ASN A 68 5.78 -6.95 -1.04
C ASN A 68 7.21 -7.50 -1.12
N THR A 69 7.64 -7.84 -2.32
CA THR A 69 8.95 -8.46 -2.54
C THR A 69 10.13 -7.59 -2.12
N ARG A 70 9.94 -6.29 -1.89
CA ARG A 70 10.97 -5.39 -1.32
C ARG A 70 11.42 -5.79 0.09
N ARG A 71 10.61 -6.60 0.80
CA ARG A 71 10.98 -7.18 2.10
C ARG A 71 12.13 -8.19 1.96
N ILE A 72 12.18 -8.92 0.83
CA ILE A 72 13.20 -9.93 0.53
C ILE A 72 14.52 -9.22 0.20
N GLY A 73 15.58 -9.51 0.95
CA GLY A 73 16.85 -8.79 0.86
C GLY A 73 16.79 -7.36 1.40
N GLY A 74 15.83 -7.06 2.25
CA GLY A 74 15.69 -5.78 2.94
C GLY A 74 16.62 -5.68 4.16
N ALA A 75 16.30 -4.75 5.07
CA ALA A 75 17.02 -4.60 6.33
C ALA A 75 17.00 -5.88 7.16
N PRO A 76 18.10 -6.24 7.86
CA PRO A 76 18.15 -7.43 8.68
C PRO A 76 17.18 -7.35 9.87
N SER A 77 16.68 -8.52 10.30
CA SER A 77 16.00 -8.64 11.59
C SER A 77 17.06 -8.81 12.66
N VAL A 78 17.15 -7.87 13.60
CA VAL A 78 18.21 -7.87 14.63
C VAL A 78 17.60 -7.72 16.01
N GLU A 79 17.86 -8.70 16.87
CA GLU A 79 17.63 -8.56 18.29
C GLU A 79 18.86 -7.91 18.93
N THR A 80 18.74 -6.66 19.32
CA THR A 80 19.86 -5.94 19.93
C THR A 80 19.97 -6.28 21.42
N PRO A 81 21.06 -6.90 21.89
CA PRO A 81 21.26 -7.18 23.31
C PRO A 81 21.25 -5.91 24.15
N MET A 82 20.87 -6.05 25.42
CA MET A 82 20.84 -4.89 26.36
C MET A 82 22.23 -4.28 26.49
N GLY A 83 22.30 -2.95 26.41
CA GLY A 83 23.55 -2.20 26.49
C GLY A 83 24.36 -2.13 25.18
N VAL A 84 23.87 -2.73 24.11
CA VAL A 84 24.52 -2.69 22.80
C VAL A 84 23.91 -1.62 21.92
N ILE A 85 24.75 -0.85 21.26
CA ILE A 85 24.37 0.18 20.28
C ILE A 85 24.91 -0.26 18.91
N ILE A 86 24.03 -0.39 17.92
CA ILE A 86 24.37 -0.63 16.52
C ILE A 86 24.12 0.66 15.75
N ASP A 87 25.00 1.00 14.81
CA ASP A 87 24.80 2.18 13.96
C ASP A 87 23.53 2.00 13.10
N SER A 88 22.75 3.05 12.98
CA SER A 88 21.53 3.07 12.18
C SER A 88 21.77 2.74 10.69
N VAL A 89 22.95 3.05 10.17
CA VAL A 89 23.35 2.70 8.79
C VAL A 89 23.47 1.19 8.64
N ASP A 90 24.05 0.49 9.62
CA ASP A 90 24.20 -0.95 9.61
C ASP A 90 22.85 -1.66 9.78
N LEU A 91 21.94 -1.11 10.58
CA LEU A 91 20.56 -1.62 10.73
C LEU A 91 19.71 -1.48 9.47
N THR A 92 20.07 -0.60 8.55
CA THR A 92 19.34 -0.40 7.28
C THR A 92 20.03 -1.05 6.08
N ARG A 93 21.18 -1.69 6.30
CA ARG A 93 21.95 -2.36 5.25
C ARG A 93 21.15 -3.53 4.66
N PRO A 94 21.06 -3.63 3.31
CA PRO A 94 20.39 -4.77 2.68
C PRO A 94 21.05 -6.11 3.03
N THR A 95 20.24 -7.13 3.27
CA THR A 95 20.69 -8.49 3.48
C THR A 95 21.01 -9.17 2.14
N ASP A 96 22.12 -9.90 2.07
CA ASP A 96 22.48 -10.63 0.87
C ASP A 96 21.54 -11.83 0.65
N LEU A 97 21.17 -12.09 -0.61
CA LEU A 97 20.38 -13.27 -0.98
C LEU A 97 21.29 -14.43 -1.36
N LYS A 98 21.18 -15.55 -0.65
CA LYS A 98 21.78 -16.85 -1.01
C LYS A 98 21.18 -17.40 -2.31
N GLY A 99 19.87 -17.19 -2.51
CA GLY A 99 19.15 -17.60 -3.72
C GLY A 99 17.68 -17.26 -3.71
N ALA A 100 17.07 -17.31 -4.88
CA ALA A 100 15.62 -17.20 -5.04
C ALA A 100 15.14 -18.05 -6.22
N LEU A 101 13.94 -18.62 -6.09
CA LEU A 101 13.26 -19.39 -7.13
C LEU A 101 11.84 -18.86 -7.29
N LYS A 102 11.40 -18.70 -8.53
CA LYS A 102 10.03 -18.33 -8.84
C LYS A 102 9.49 -19.16 -10.01
N VAL A 103 8.31 -19.71 -9.83
CA VAL A 103 7.58 -20.45 -10.85
C VAL A 103 6.18 -19.87 -10.96
N THR A 104 5.78 -19.52 -12.16
CA THR A 104 4.40 -19.07 -12.44
C THR A 104 3.89 -19.81 -13.67
N GLY A 105 2.60 -20.11 -13.69
CA GLY A 105 1.99 -20.81 -14.79
C GLY A 105 0.48 -20.69 -14.83
N GLN A 106 -0.08 -21.19 -15.93
CA GLN A 106 -1.52 -21.30 -16.11
C GLN A 106 -1.85 -22.64 -16.79
N ASN A 107 -2.85 -23.34 -16.27
CA ASN A 107 -3.41 -24.52 -16.90
C ASN A 107 -4.94 -24.38 -16.94
N GLY A 108 -5.49 -24.14 -18.13
CA GLY A 108 -6.92 -23.85 -18.32
C GLY A 108 -7.35 -22.62 -17.49
N SER A 109 -8.30 -22.83 -16.60
CA SER A 109 -8.85 -21.80 -15.72
C SER A 109 -8.04 -21.56 -14.44
N VAL A 110 -7.00 -22.34 -14.19
CA VAL A 110 -6.18 -22.24 -12.99
C VAL A 110 -4.86 -21.53 -13.30
N ARG A 111 -4.58 -20.43 -12.59
CA ARG A 111 -3.26 -19.79 -12.51
C ARG A 111 -2.61 -20.16 -11.19
N TYR A 112 -1.31 -20.35 -11.21
CA TYR A 112 -0.54 -20.65 -10.01
C TYR A 112 0.80 -19.94 -10.01
N GLY A 113 1.32 -19.71 -8.82
CA GLY A 113 2.63 -19.11 -8.61
C GLY A 113 3.26 -19.59 -7.32
N PHE A 114 4.56 -19.84 -7.36
CA PHE A 114 5.38 -20.16 -6.19
C PHE A 114 6.62 -19.28 -6.20
N LEU A 115 6.98 -18.75 -5.04
CA LEU A 115 8.19 -17.97 -4.83
C LEU A 115 8.87 -18.48 -3.58
N GLY A 116 10.16 -18.79 -3.65
CA GLY A 116 11.02 -19.05 -2.50
C GLY A 116 12.23 -18.12 -2.57
N ALA A 117 12.70 -17.65 -1.42
CA ALA A 117 13.90 -16.85 -1.33
C ALA A 117 14.60 -17.11 0.01
N PHE A 118 15.92 -17.04 0.01
CA PHE A 118 16.77 -17.37 1.16
C PHE A 118 17.81 -16.27 1.34
N GLU A 119 17.78 -15.62 2.51
CA GLU A 119 18.76 -14.59 2.87
C GLU A 119 20.02 -15.21 3.49
N GLY A 120 21.11 -14.50 3.40
CA GLY A 120 22.37 -14.81 4.07
C GLY A 120 22.41 -14.30 5.49
N ASP A 121 23.17 -14.98 6.34
CA ASP A 121 23.48 -14.49 7.66
C ASP A 121 24.38 -13.26 7.55
N MET A 122 24.26 -12.33 8.49
CA MET A 122 25.03 -11.10 8.52
C MET A 122 25.76 -10.97 9.86
N ARG A 123 26.85 -10.22 9.85
CA ARG A 123 27.55 -9.82 11.05
C ARG A 123 27.58 -8.30 11.11
N LEU A 124 26.99 -7.74 12.15
CA LEU A 124 26.85 -6.31 12.35
C LEU A 124 27.80 -5.84 13.46
N PRO A 125 28.56 -4.75 13.23
CA PRO A 125 29.38 -4.16 14.28
C PRO A 125 28.47 -3.45 15.29
N GLY A 126 28.71 -3.68 16.57
CA GLY A 126 28.06 -3.01 17.67
C GLY A 126 29.05 -2.50 18.70
N VAL A 127 28.58 -1.65 19.57
CA VAL A 127 29.34 -1.14 20.71
C VAL A 127 28.55 -1.46 21.97
N TYR A 128 29.14 -2.23 22.85
CA TYR A 128 28.60 -2.43 24.19
C TYR A 128 29.05 -1.26 25.07
N SER A 129 28.09 -0.55 25.64
CA SER A 129 28.34 0.61 26.50
C SER A 129 27.65 0.40 27.84
N ASP A 130 28.44 0.34 28.92
CA ASP A 130 27.95 0.23 30.30
C ASP A 130 28.43 1.47 31.05
N PRO A 131 27.54 2.18 31.79
CA PRO A 131 27.94 3.34 32.58
C PRO A 131 29.06 3.01 33.57
N GLY A 132 30.26 3.53 33.32
CA GLY A 132 31.46 3.34 34.17
C GLY A 132 32.51 2.38 33.63
N LEU A 133 32.28 1.76 32.47
CA LEU A 133 33.27 0.97 31.72
C LEU A 133 33.63 1.64 30.41
N SER A 134 34.78 1.26 29.83
CA SER A 134 35.14 1.68 28.47
C SER A 134 34.30 0.92 27.44
N ASP A 135 33.87 1.63 26.40
CA ASP A 135 33.13 1.03 25.27
C ASP A 135 33.88 -0.14 24.65
N GLU A 136 33.23 -1.27 24.51
CA GLU A 136 33.76 -2.48 23.89
C GLU A 136 33.13 -2.71 22.52
N LYS A 137 33.96 -2.91 21.50
CA LYS A 137 33.48 -3.29 20.14
C LYS A 137 33.13 -4.76 20.11
N ILE A 138 31.92 -5.06 19.73
CA ILE A 138 31.39 -6.42 19.58
C ILE A 138 30.83 -6.61 18.18
N ASN A 139 30.68 -7.87 17.79
CA ASN A 139 29.94 -8.22 16.58
C ASN A 139 28.66 -8.98 16.98
N ILE A 140 27.56 -8.65 16.32
CA ILE A 140 26.28 -9.32 16.48
C ILE A 140 26.04 -10.12 15.22
N ASP A 141 25.94 -11.43 15.37
CA ASP A 141 25.53 -12.31 14.28
C ASP A 141 24.01 -12.27 14.19
N THR A 142 23.48 -12.06 12.99
CA THR A 142 22.04 -12.13 12.70
C THR A 142 21.81 -13.12 11.56
N PHE A 143 20.79 -13.96 11.70
CA PHE A 143 20.46 -14.99 10.74
C PHE A 143 19.62 -14.41 9.60
N GLY A 144 19.76 -15.00 8.41
CA GLY A 144 18.93 -14.66 7.26
C GLY A 144 17.51 -15.21 7.42
N ARG A 145 16.57 -14.58 6.73
CA ARG A 145 15.17 -15.03 6.67
C ARG A 145 14.96 -15.95 5.48
N ASP A 146 14.07 -16.92 5.66
CA ASP A 146 13.57 -17.79 4.60
C ASP A 146 12.14 -17.38 4.25
N PHE A 147 11.87 -17.25 2.94
CA PHE A 147 10.58 -16.80 2.43
C PHE A 147 9.94 -17.85 1.54
N GLY A 148 8.67 -18.13 1.77
CA GLY A 148 7.83 -18.99 0.95
C GLY A 148 6.54 -18.30 0.55
N VAL A 149 6.13 -18.41 -0.73
CA VAL A 149 4.86 -17.89 -1.22
C VAL A 149 4.21 -18.90 -2.14
N ALA A 150 2.92 -19.15 -1.93
CA ALA A 150 2.08 -19.96 -2.81
C ALA A 150 0.82 -19.21 -3.21
N ARG A 151 0.52 -19.19 -4.50
CA ARG A 151 -0.66 -18.55 -5.10
C ARG A 151 -1.41 -19.54 -5.97
N PHE A 152 -2.74 -19.59 -5.79
CA PHE A 152 -3.65 -20.29 -6.68
C PHE A 152 -4.83 -19.38 -6.99
N LEU A 153 -5.23 -19.33 -8.26
CA LEU A 153 -6.35 -18.52 -8.74
C LEU A 153 -7.16 -19.35 -9.74
N TYR A 154 -8.43 -19.55 -9.47
CA TYR A 154 -9.38 -20.15 -10.39
C TYR A 154 -10.24 -19.05 -11.02
N GLU A 155 -10.26 -18.99 -12.35
CA GLU A 155 -10.97 -17.96 -13.10
C GLU A 155 -11.96 -18.58 -14.08
N THR A 156 -13.16 -18.03 -14.13
CA THR A 156 -14.19 -18.36 -15.11
C THR A 156 -14.58 -17.16 -15.93
N VAL A 157 -14.72 -17.37 -17.23
CA VAL A 157 -15.17 -16.36 -18.21
C VAL A 157 -16.42 -16.90 -18.87
N GLY A 158 -17.51 -16.15 -18.77
CA GLY A 158 -18.81 -16.53 -19.34
C GLY A 158 -19.70 -15.30 -19.44
N GLU A 159 -20.83 -15.30 -18.71
CA GLU A 159 -21.68 -14.10 -18.57
C GLU A 159 -21.07 -13.07 -17.59
N GLY A 160 -19.83 -12.64 -17.85
CA GLY A 160 -18.99 -11.85 -16.98
C GLY A 160 -17.67 -12.57 -16.71
N ARG A 161 -16.92 -12.10 -15.74
CA ARG A 161 -15.67 -12.71 -15.27
C ARG A 161 -15.72 -12.88 -13.75
N SER A 162 -15.44 -14.06 -13.29
CA SER A 162 -15.37 -14.35 -11.86
C SER A 162 -14.09 -15.09 -11.54
N SER A 163 -13.51 -14.80 -10.40
CA SER A 163 -12.38 -15.58 -9.91
C SER A 163 -12.40 -15.69 -8.40
N ILE A 164 -11.82 -16.78 -7.92
CA ILE A 164 -11.52 -17.01 -6.51
C ILE A 164 -10.08 -17.43 -6.39
N GLY A 165 -9.38 -16.90 -5.41
CA GLY A 165 -7.97 -17.17 -5.24
C GLY A 165 -7.55 -17.35 -3.79
N TYR A 166 -6.41 -18.00 -3.61
CA TYR A 166 -5.72 -18.15 -2.35
C TYR A 166 -4.27 -17.73 -2.51
N LEU A 167 -3.77 -16.96 -1.56
CA LEU A 167 -2.35 -16.63 -1.43
C LEU A 167 -1.92 -16.92 0.01
N GLY A 168 -0.88 -17.76 0.15
CA GLY A 168 -0.21 -17.99 1.42
C GLY A 168 1.21 -17.47 1.36
N THR A 169 1.66 -16.82 2.44
CA THR A 169 3.06 -16.42 2.64
C THR A 169 3.58 -16.98 3.94
N LEU A 170 4.85 -17.35 3.94
CA LEU A 170 5.58 -17.84 5.12
C LEU A 170 6.92 -17.11 5.19
N VAL A 171 7.24 -16.59 6.36
CA VAL A 171 8.56 -16.04 6.65
C VAL A 171 9.06 -16.72 7.92
N SER A 172 10.23 -17.34 7.83
CA SER A 172 10.87 -18.02 8.96
C SER A 172 12.20 -17.34 9.26
N HIS A 173 12.39 -17.01 10.52
CA HIS A 173 13.60 -16.46 11.10
C HIS A 173 13.81 -17.12 12.47
N GLU A 174 15.05 -17.13 13.01
CA GLU A 174 15.34 -17.76 14.30
C GLU A 174 14.47 -17.26 15.45
N SER A 175 14.15 -15.96 15.45
CA SER A 175 13.39 -15.31 16.52
C SER A 175 11.95 -14.95 16.12
N ARG A 176 11.51 -15.26 14.89
CA ARG A 176 10.19 -14.84 14.39
C ARG A 176 9.66 -15.77 13.31
N GLU A 177 8.46 -16.27 13.50
CA GLU A 177 7.70 -16.97 12.48
C GLU A 177 6.46 -16.20 12.10
N ALA A 178 6.23 -16.01 10.80
CA ALA A 178 5.07 -15.30 10.29
C ALA A 178 4.44 -16.06 9.12
N ALA A 179 3.17 -16.38 9.26
CA ALA A 179 2.35 -16.95 8.20
C ALA A 179 1.14 -16.04 7.91
N VAL A 180 0.89 -15.75 6.63
CA VAL A 180 -0.28 -14.97 6.23
C VAL A 180 -1.05 -15.74 5.17
N HIS A 181 -2.37 -15.84 5.36
CA HIS A 181 -3.31 -16.49 4.47
C HIS A 181 -4.31 -15.47 3.94
N GLY A 182 -4.46 -15.39 2.63
CA GLY A 182 -5.45 -14.55 1.96
C GLY A 182 -6.36 -15.36 1.05
N LEU A 183 -7.67 -15.16 1.18
CA LEU A 183 -8.67 -15.63 0.23
C LEU A 183 -9.25 -14.42 -0.48
N ASP A 184 -9.19 -14.37 -1.80
CA ASP A 184 -9.73 -13.29 -2.60
C ASP A 184 -10.80 -13.77 -3.58
N GLY A 185 -11.76 -12.88 -3.84
CA GLY A 185 -12.84 -13.12 -4.78
C GLY A 185 -13.10 -11.88 -5.65
N HIS A 186 -13.33 -12.11 -6.95
CA HIS A 186 -13.55 -11.04 -7.92
C HIS A 186 -14.73 -11.37 -8.80
N TRP A 187 -15.53 -10.36 -9.07
CA TRP A 187 -16.63 -10.46 -10.00
C TRP A 187 -16.74 -9.21 -10.85
N LEU A 188 -16.81 -9.41 -12.17
CA LEU A 188 -17.05 -8.36 -13.16
C LEU A 188 -18.30 -8.75 -13.96
N SER A 189 -19.31 -7.89 -13.96
CA SER A 189 -20.53 -8.09 -14.75
C SER A 189 -20.26 -8.11 -16.25
N LYS A 190 -21.11 -8.79 -17.03
CA LYS A 190 -21.00 -8.92 -18.50
C LYS A 190 -20.88 -7.58 -19.22
N ASN A 191 -21.62 -6.58 -18.77
CA ASN A 191 -21.60 -5.23 -19.36
C ASN A 191 -20.49 -4.33 -18.78
N GLY A 192 -19.65 -4.84 -17.86
CA GLY A 192 -18.59 -4.09 -17.20
C GLY A 192 -19.06 -2.99 -16.25
N ALA A 193 -20.39 -2.91 -15.98
CA ALA A 193 -20.93 -1.87 -15.12
C ALA A 193 -20.63 -2.07 -13.64
N TRP A 194 -20.55 -3.32 -13.19
CA TRP A 194 -20.23 -3.69 -11.82
C TRP A 194 -18.94 -4.47 -11.74
N GLN A 195 -18.07 -4.06 -10.83
CA GLN A 195 -16.91 -4.82 -10.40
C GLN A 195 -16.93 -4.91 -8.88
N ILE A 196 -16.79 -6.12 -8.35
CA ILE A 196 -16.73 -6.38 -6.92
C ILE A 196 -15.44 -7.16 -6.65
N ASP A 197 -14.63 -6.67 -5.74
CA ASP A 197 -13.40 -7.30 -5.29
C ASP A 197 -13.45 -7.46 -3.78
N GLY A 198 -13.12 -8.63 -3.27
CA GLY A 198 -13.08 -8.90 -1.83
C GLY A 198 -11.87 -9.72 -1.44
N GLN A 199 -11.43 -9.56 -0.19
CA GLN A 199 -10.34 -10.35 0.38
C GLN A 199 -10.56 -10.58 1.87
N LEU A 200 -10.36 -11.82 2.31
CA LEU A 200 -10.22 -12.21 3.70
C LEU A 200 -8.76 -12.48 3.99
N ILE A 201 -8.27 -12.03 5.14
CA ILE A 201 -6.87 -12.15 5.53
C ILE A 201 -6.81 -12.74 6.93
N GLN A 202 -5.92 -13.68 7.15
CA GLN A 202 -5.51 -14.16 8.46
C GLN A 202 -3.99 -14.07 8.53
N SER A 203 -3.47 -13.49 9.58
CA SER A 203 -2.06 -13.55 9.96
C SER A 203 -1.90 -14.42 11.21
N ASP A 204 -0.82 -15.14 11.28
CA ASP A 204 -0.33 -15.87 12.45
C ASP A 204 1.15 -15.50 12.58
N VAL A 205 1.47 -14.72 13.59
CA VAL A 205 2.81 -14.20 13.81
C VAL A 205 3.18 -14.46 15.26
N ASP A 206 4.16 -15.35 15.48
CA ASP A 206 4.59 -15.77 16.81
C ASP A 206 3.41 -16.23 17.69
N ASP A 207 2.52 -17.08 17.13
CA ASP A 207 1.28 -17.58 17.74
C ASP A 207 0.19 -16.50 18.01
N GLU A 208 0.37 -15.26 17.52
CA GLU A 208 -0.66 -14.23 17.61
C GLU A 208 -1.48 -14.16 16.31
N ILE A 209 -2.76 -14.55 16.40
CA ILE A 209 -3.66 -14.60 15.24
C ILE A 209 -4.39 -13.28 15.06
N GLY A 210 -4.30 -12.70 13.87
CA GLY A 210 -5.00 -11.50 13.44
C GLY A 210 -5.87 -11.71 12.20
N PHE A 211 -6.92 -10.89 12.03
CA PHE A 211 -7.87 -10.99 10.92
C PHE A 211 -8.08 -9.66 10.21
N GLY A 212 -8.29 -9.76 8.89
CA GLY A 212 -8.63 -8.62 8.05
C GLY A 212 -9.67 -8.96 6.98
N VAL A 213 -10.45 -7.95 6.61
CA VAL A 213 -11.42 -8.04 5.52
C VAL A 213 -11.34 -6.77 4.68
N MET A 214 -11.33 -6.93 3.36
CA MET A 214 -11.47 -5.83 2.40
C MET A 214 -12.61 -6.12 1.43
N ALA A 215 -13.35 -5.06 1.05
CA ALA A 215 -14.34 -5.14 0.00
C ALA A 215 -14.38 -3.84 -0.80
N ASP A 216 -14.29 -3.97 -2.12
CA ASP A 216 -14.41 -2.88 -3.09
C ASP A 216 -15.59 -3.14 -4.01
N VAL A 217 -16.43 -2.12 -4.18
CA VAL A 217 -17.51 -2.12 -5.17
C VAL A 217 -17.31 -0.92 -6.10
N ASP A 218 -17.14 -1.20 -7.38
CA ASP A 218 -17.02 -0.19 -8.44
C ASP A 218 -18.24 -0.30 -9.38
N PHE A 219 -19.03 0.76 -9.43
CA PHE A 219 -20.24 0.83 -10.26
C PHE A 219 -20.13 1.95 -11.29
N LYS A 220 -20.19 1.57 -12.56
CA LYS A 220 -20.12 2.44 -13.74
C LYS A 220 -21.43 2.40 -14.53
N PRO A 221 -22.49 3.14 -14.09
CA PRO A 221 -23.81 3.09 -14.73
C PRO A 221 -23.80 3.56 -16.19
N LYS A 222 -22.89 4.45 -16.54
CA LYS A 222 -22.69 4.98 -17.89
C LYS A 222 -21.28 5.53 -18.06
N GLN A 223 -20.87 5.72 -19.32
CA GLN A 223 -19.58 6.30 -19.65
C GLN A 223 -19.37 7.63 -18.92
N GLY A 224 -18.21 7.78 -18.29
CA GLY A 224 -17.82 8.97 -17.54
C GLY A 224 -18.43 9.11 -16.14
N THR A 225 -19.19 8.13 -15.67
CA THR A 225 -19.74 8.12 -14.29
C THR A 225 -19.27 6.87 -13.57
N GLN A 226 -18.72 7.03 -12.37
CA GLN A 226 -18.23 5.94 -11.54
C GLN A 226 -18.57 6.22 -10.07
N HIS A 227 -19.05 5.22 -9.39
CA HIS A 227 -19.22 5.16 -7.95
C HIS A 227 -18.29 4.09 -7.42
N LYS A 228 -17.49 4.38 -6.42
CA LYS A 228 -16.60 3.42 -5.77
C LYS A 228 -16.84 3.43 -4.26
N LEU A 229 -17.11 2.27 -3.69
CA LEU A 229 -17.17 2.04 -2.26
C LEU A 229 -16.01 1.14 -1.88
N MET A 230 -15.25 1.50 -0.85
CA MET A 230 -14.16 0.72 -0.29
C MET A 230 -14.38 0.56 1.20
N LEU A 231 -14.34 -0.67 1.68
CA LEU A 231 -14.49 -1.04 3.08
C LEU A 231 -13.27 -1.83 3.52
N ASP A 232 -12.73 -1.49 4.69
CA ASP A 232 -11.62 -2.19 5.33
C ASP A 232 -11.95 -2.46 6.79
N TYR A 233 -11.70 -3.66 7.24
CA TYR A 233 -11.66 -4.05 8.62
C TYR A 233 -10.36 -4.80 8.87
N PHE A 234 -9.46 -4.21 9.68
CA PHE A 234 -8.21 -4.84 10.11
C PHE A 234 -8.16 -4.79 11.62
N ASP A 235 -8.15 -5.95 12.27
CA ASP A 235 -8.10 -6.00 13.72
C ASP A 235 -6.74 -5.52 14.28
N LYS A 236 -6.62 -5.43 15.60
CA LYS A 236 -5.40 -4.93 16.27
C LYS A 236 -4.20 -5.86 16.09
N ARG A 237 -4.45 -7.16 15.94
CA ARG A 237 -3.42 -8.21 15.86
C ARG A 237 -3.02 -8.53 14.43
N LEU A 238 -3.79 -8.05 13.44
CA LEU A 238 -3.41 -8.29 12.04
C LEU A 238 -2.03 -7.72 11.76
N ASP A 239 -1.09 -8.60 11.45
CA ASP A 239 0.25 -8.24 11.02
C ASP A 239 0.61 -8.99 9.74
N VAL A 240 0.89 -8.26 8.68
CA VAL A 240 1.35 -8.78 7.39
C VAL A 240 2.71 -8.21 7.02
N SER A 241 3.39 -7.53 7.96
CA SER A 241 4.56 -6.70 7.69
C SER A 241 5.80 -7.49 7.30
N ASP A 242 5.87 -8.78 7.62
CA ASP A 242 7.04 -9.61 7.29
C ASP A 242 7.23 -9.79 5.78
N LEU A 243 6.15 -9.92 5.01
CA LEU A 243 6.23 -10.03 3.55
C LEU A 243 5.16 -9.23 2.80
N GLY A 244 4.17 -8.68 3.50
CA GLY A 244 3.12 -7.85 2.96
C GLY A 244 3.31 -6.37 3.27
N PHE A 245 2.25 -5.61 2.97
CA PHE A 245 2.14 -4.20 3.33
C PHE A 245 0.68 -3.82 3.54
N ILE A 246 0.38 -3.31 4.72
CA ILE A 246 -0.82 -2.54 5.03
C ILE A 246 -0.38 -1.25 5.72
N ARG A 247 -1.01 -0.14 5.40
CA ARG A 247 -0.65 1.14 6.02
C ARG A 247 -0.92 1.16 7.52
N ARG A 248 -1.98 0.48 7.96
CA ARG A 248 -2.46 0.49 9.34
C ARG A 248 -3.33 -0.73 9.61
N ASN A 249 -3.11 -1.42 10.71
CA ASN A 249 -4.06 -2.30 11.39
C ASN A 249 -4.88 -1.49 12.41
N ASP A 250 -5.68 -2.15 13.23
CA ASP A 250 -6.57 -1.51 14.22
C ASP A 250 -7.44 -0.43 13.56
N VAL A 251 -8.19 -0.83 12.52
CA VAL A 251 -8.95 0.13 11.74
C VAL A 251 -10.19 -0.48 11.09
N PHE A 252 -11.30 0.27 11.16
CA PHE A 252 -12.46 0.09 10.31
C PHE A 252 -12.63 1.33 9.45
N SER A 253 -12.52 1.19 8.12
CA SER A 253 -12.56 2.29 7.17
C SER A 253 -13.73 2.18 6.20
N LYS A 254 -14.34 3.31 5.90
CA LYS A 254 -15.36 3.47 4.85
C LYS A 254 -14.97 4.62 3.95
N ASN A 255 -14.77 4.34 2.67
CA ASN A 255 -14.46 5.35 1.66
C ASN A 255 -15.47 5.23 0.52
N TYR A 256 -16.15 6.32 0.22
CA TYR A 256 -17.02 6.41 -0.94
C TYR A 256 -16.49 7.49 -1.87
N GLN A 257 -16.37 7.16 -3.16
CA GLN A 257 -15.90 8.08 -4.19
C GLN A 257 -16.87 8.10 -5.35
N TYR A 258 -17.27 9.29 -5.76
CA TYR A 258 -18.00 9.58 -6.98
C TYR A 258 -17.09 10.29 -7.96
N ASN A 259 -16.94 9.75 -9.16
CA ASN A 259 -16.20 10.35 -10.26
C ASN A 259 -17.15 10.61 -11.44
N TRP A 260 -17.07 11.81 -11.98
CA TRP A 260 -17.77 12.16 -13.19
C TRP A 260 -16.84 12.87 -14.15
N SER A 261 -16.93 12.51 -15.44
CA SER A 261 -16.18 13.17 -16.49
C SER A 261 -16.99 13.21 -17.80
N THR A 262 -16.81 14.27 -18.56
CA THR A 262 -17.40 14.40 -19.89
C THR A 262 -16.46 15.16 -20.82
N GLY A 263 -16.43 14.78 -22.10
CA GLY A 263 -15.73 15.48 -23.18
C GLY A 263 -16.64 15.72 -24.40
N ARG A 264 -17.95 15.44 -24.26
CA ARG A 264 -18.90 15.56 -25.37
C ARG A 264 -19.90 16.69 -25.12
N GLY A 265 -20.32 17.39 -26.18
CA GLY A 265 -21.35 18.42 -26.11
C GLY A 265 -20.94 19.68 -25.38
N LEU A 266 -19.65 19.98 -25.26
CA LEU A 266 -19.12 21.12 -24.55
C LEU A 266 -18.76 22.26 -25.50
N THR A 267 -19.30 23.45 -25.26
CA THR A 267 -19.07 24.64 -26.11
C THR A 267 -17.67 25.22 -25.92
N TYR A 268 -17.27 25.45 -24.67
CA TYR A 268 -16.01 26.16 -24.33
C TYR A 268 -14.91 25.21 -23.85
N PHE A 269 -15.28 24.03 -23.36
CA PHE A 269 -14.36 23.09 -22.76
C PHE A 269 -14.14 21.89 -23.67
N ARG A 270 -12.94 21.32 -23.59
CA ARG A 270 -12.60 20.00 -24.16
C ARG A 270 -13.07 18.89 -23.23
N SER A 271 -12.88 19.07 -21.92
CA SER A 271 -13.33 18.12 -20.91
C SER A 271 -13.67 18.78 -19.58
N LYS A 272 -14.54 18.14 -18.84
CA LYS A 272 -14.84 18.45 -17.43
C LYS A 272 -14.71 17.18 -16.60
N LYS A 273 -14.10 17.31 -15.42
CA LYS A 273 -13.96 16.23 -14.44
C LYS A 273 -14.43 16.72 -13.08
N ARG A 274 -15.05 15.82 -12.33
CA ARG A 274 -15.45 16.05 -10.93
C ARG A 274 -15.19 14.78 -10.14
N SER A 275 -14.61 14.94 -8.94
CA SER A 275 -14.51 13.86 -7.98
C SER A 275 -14.98 14.34 -6.62
N ILE A 276 -15.80 13.53 -5.97
CA ILE A 276 -16.25 13.74 -4.60
C ILE A 276 -15.85 12.48 -3.84
N MET A 277 -15.23 12.64 -2.67
CA MET A 277 -14.88 11.52 -1.81
C MET A 277 -15.25 11.83 -0.37
N ILE A 278 -15.83 10.85 0.30
CA ILE A 278 -16.10 10.83 1.73
C ILE A 278 -15.27 9.69 2.32
N SER A 279 -14.44 9.99 3.29
CA SER A 279 -13.55 9.03 3.93
C SER A 279 -13.69 9.12 5.44
N ASN A 280 -13.96 7.99 6.09
CA ASN A 280 -14.00 7.90 7.53
C ASN A 280 -13.31 6.62 7.97
N SER A 281 -12.53 6.70 9.07
CA SER A 281 -11.90 5.53 9.68
C SER A 281 -11.96 5.67 11.20
N TRP A 282 -12.27 4.56 11.86
CA TRP A 282 -12.29 4.40 13.31
C TRP A 282 -11.28 3.33 13.68
N ASN A 283 -10.66 3.46 14.84
CA ASN A 283 -9.94 2.34 15.43
C ASN A 283 -10.94 1.35 16.08
N MET A 284 -10.47 0.19 16.53
CA MET A 284 -11.35 -0.84 17.12
C MET A 284 -11.98 -0.42 18.45
N ASP A 285 -11.46 0.63 19.08
CA ASP A 285 -12.07 1.23 20.28
C ASP A 285 -13.20 2.23 19.93
N GLY A 286 -13.54 2.38 18.64
CA GLY A 286 -14.59 3.27 18.15
C GLY A 286 -14.18 4.73 18.02
N THR A 287 -12.90 5.06 18.20
CA THR A 287 -12.39 6.43 18.07
C THR A 287 -12.23 6.82 16.61
N LEU A 288 -12.78 7.95 16.19
CA LEU A 288 -12.63 8.49 14.85
C LEU A 288 -11.19 8.98 14.66
N VAL A 289 -10.39 8.26 13.85
CA VAL A 289 -8.96 8.56 13.60
C VAL A 289 -8.69 9.20 12.25
N ARG A 290 -9.62 9.05 11.31
CA ARG A 290 -9.56 9.72 10.01
C ARG A 290 -10.96 10.12 9.57
N SER A 291 -11.10 11.35 9.05
CA SER A 291 -12.33 11.81 8.44
C SER A 291 -12.03 12.90 7.42
N GLY A 292 -12.76 12.92 6.32
CA GLY A 292 -12.61 13.96 5.31
C GLY A 292 -13.71 13.92 4.26
N LEU A 293 -14.08 15.11 3.79
CA LEU A 293 -14.89 15.34 2.62
C LEU A 293 -14.04 16.09 1.60
N PHE A 294 -13.91 15.51 0.42
CA PHE A 294 -13.02 16.01 -0.64
C PHE A 294 -13.83 16.29 -1.89
N PHE A 295 -13.62 17.45 -2.47
CA PHE A 295 -14.30 17.90 -3.68
C PHE A 295 -13.30 18.46 -4.66
N ARG A 296 -13.16 17.82 -5.81
CA ARG A 296 -12.26 18.22 -6.89
C ARG A 296 -13.01 18.48 -8.17
N ASN A 297 -12.67 19.57 -8.89
CA ASN A 297 -13.08 19.78 -10.27
C ASN A 297 -11.88 20.11 -11.14
N GLY A 298 -11.98 19.71 -12.42
CA GLY A 298 -11.03 20.06 -13.44
C GLY A 298 -11.78 20.44 -14.72
N TRP A 299 -11.34 21.50 -15.35
CA TRP A 299 -11.84 21.96 -16.64
C TRP A 299 -10.66 22.13 -17.59
N THR A 300 -10.66 21.41 -18.70
CA THR A 300 -9.70 21.60 -19.79
C THR A 300 -10.40 22.38 -20.89
N PHE A 301 -9.90 23.51 -21.26
CA PHE A 301 -10.39 24.34 -22.34
C PHE A 301 -10.01 23.75 -23.71
N LYS A 302 -10.60 24.26 -24.79
CA LYS A 302 -10.29 23.83 -26.15
C LYS A 302 -8.85 24.14 -26.56
N ASN A 303 -8.25 25.19 -25.99
CA ASN A 303 -6.85 25.56 -26.16
C ASN A 303 -5.89 24.84 -25.21
N LEU A 304 -6.33 23.75 -24.60
CA LEU A 304 -5.58 22.89 -23.68
C LEU A 304 -5.16 23.54 -22.34
N ASN A 305 -5.56 24.77 -22.08
CA ASN A 305 -5.40 25.34 -20.75
C ASN A 305 -6.30 24.62 -19.74
N GLU A 306 -5.88 24.53 -18.51
CA GLU A 306 -6.60 23.83 -17.44
C GLU A 306 -6.87 24.75 -16.24
N ILE A 307 -8.04 24.59 -15.64
CA ILE A 307 -8.35 25.10 -14.31
C ILE A 307 -8.70 23.91 -13.43
N ARG A 308 -8.12 23.87 -12.24
CA ARG A 308 -8.45 22.88 -11.22
C ARG A 308 -8.81 23.57 -9.93
N THR A 309 -9.84 23.06 -9.27
CA THR A 309 -10.21 23.50 -7.93
C THR A 309 -10.31 22.30 -7.02
N GLU A 310 -9.87 22.46 -5.80
CA GLU A 310 -9.99 21.47 -4.75
C GLU A 310 -10.52 22.13 -3.47
N PHE A 311 -11.48 21.48 -2.85
CA PHE A 311 -12.09 21.87 -1.58
C PHE A 311 -12.12 20.66 -0.68
N ASN A 312 -11.51 20.77 0.50
CA ASN A 312 -11.43 19.68 1.45
C ASN A 312 -11.83 20.17 2.83
N TYR A 313 -12.70 19.40 3.48
CA TYR A 313 -13.05 19.56 4.87
C TYR A 313 -12.62 18.33 5.65
N PHE A 314 -11.85 18.56 6.69
CA PHE A 314 -11.39 17.52 7.62
C PHE A 314 -12.08 17.78 8.96
N PRO A 315 -13.12 17.01 9.34
CA PRO A 315 -13.74 17.10 10.65
C PRO A 315 -12.75 16.83 11.80
N ALA A 316 -13.06 17.35 12.97
CA ALA A 316 -12.30 17.05 14.17
C ALA A 316 -12.22 15.54 14.42
N ARG A 317 -11.03 15.05 14.78
CA ARG A 317 -10.72 13.64 14.95
C ARG A 317 -9.57 13.46 15.94
N TRP A 318 -9.25 12.22 16.25
CA TRP A 318 -8.10 11.88 17.08
C TRP A 318 -6.93 11.39 16.21
N GLU A 319 -5.73 11.76 16.62
CA GLU A 319 -4.49 11.20 16.11
C GLU A 319 -3.89 10.28 17.18
N ASP A 320 -3.76 9.00 16.87
CA ASP A 320 -3.40 7.96 17.83
C ASP A 320 -2.07 7.27 17.53
N ARG A 321 -1.45 7.52 16.35
CA ARG A 321 -0.21 6.86 15.93
C ARG A 321 0.99 7.82 15.90
N ASN A 322 0.84 9.03 15.37
CA ASN A 322 1.95 9.98 15.26
C ASN A 322 2.40 10.56 16.61
N SER A 323 1.79 10.17 17.71
CA SER A 323 2.27 10.42 19.05
C SER A 323 3.38 9.46 19.50
N PHE A 324 3.67 8.41 18.71
CA PHE A 324 4.68 7.39 18.99
C PHE A 324 4.53 6.78 20.39
N GLY A 325 3.31 6.40 20.76
CA GLY A 325 2.98 5.77 22.05
C GLY A 325 2.66 6.74 23.19
N ASN A 326 2.73 8.07 22.98
CA ASN A 326 2.42 9.07 24.02
C ASN A 326 0.91 9.40 24.14
N GLY A 327 0.04 8.47 23.78
CA GLY A 327 -1.41 8.64 23.82
C GLY A 327 -1.98 9.32 22.57
N ALA A 328 -3.31 9.45 22.51
CA ALA A 328 -3.99 10.10 21.40
C ALA A 328 -4.24 11.58 21.70
N TYR A 329 -4.11 12.44 20.69
CA TYR A 329 -4.43 13.86 20.80
C TYR A 329 -5.51 14.27 19.78
N LYS A 330 -6.32 15.25 20.17
CA LYS A 330 -7.43 15.74 19.35
C LYS A 330 -6.93 16.72 18.28
N MET A 331 -7.23 16.44 17.05
CA MET A 331 -7.06 17.37 15.94
C MET A 331 -8.35 18.13 15.70
N HIS A 332 -8.24 19.45 15.58
CA HIS A 332 -9.38 20.30 15.23
C HIS A 332 -9.78 20.12 13.77
N ASP A 333 -10.99 20.54 13.44
CA ASP A 333 -11.47 20.61 12.07
C ASP A 333 -10.63 21.61 11.24
N ARG A 334 -10.55 21.32 9.95
CA ARG A 334 -9.74 22.11 9.02
C ARG A 334 -10.37 22.12 7.64
N PHE A 335 -10.33 23.30 7.02
CA PHE A 335 -10.65 23.49 5.62
C PHE A 335 -9.38 23.75 4.81
N VAL A 336 -9.33 23.22 3.60
CA VAL A 336 -8.25 23.45 2.63
C VAL A 336 -8.89 23.74 1.28
N GLY A 337 -8.54 24.88 0.67
CA GLY A 337 -8.93 25.24 -0.68
C GLY A 337 -7.69 25.37 -1.56
N GLU A 338 -7.76 24.89 -2.79
CA GLU A 338 -6.71 25.02 -3.81
C GLU A 338 -7.33 25.44 -5.14
N LEU A 339 -6.68 26.39 -5.80
CA LEU A 339 -6.96 26.79 -7.18
C LEU A 339 -5.65 26.67 -7.96
N ALA A 340 -5.65 25.85 -9.00
CA ALA A 340 -4.51 25.72 -9.90
C ALA A 340 -4.92 26.06 -11.34
N PHE A 341 -4.04 26.74 -12.03
CA PHE A 341 -4.13 27.06 -13.44
C PHE A 341 -2.93 26.43 -14.18
N GLY A 342 -3.18 25.77 -15.28
CA GLY A 342 -2.14 25.18 -16.14
C GLY A 342 -2.33 25.66 -17.57
N THR A 343 -1.22 25.92 -18.25
CA THR A 343 -1.23 26.25 -19.68
C THR A 343 -0.94 24.97 -20.49
N ASP A 344 -1.15 25.05 -21.80
CA ASP A 344 -0.83 23.97 -22.73
C ASP A 344 0.67 23.65 -22.71
N THR A 345 1.02 22.46 -22.23
CA THR A 345 2.40 21.99 -22.10
C THR A 345 3.09 21.70 -23.45
N SER A 346 2.36 21.72 -24.56
CA SER A 346 2.93 21.61 -25.91
C SER A 346 3.49 22.93 -26.45
N GLN A 347 3.23 24.05 -25.78
CA GLN A 347 3.75 25.37 -26.15
C GLN A 347 5.19 25.54 -25.65
N GLN A 348 5.94 26.44 -26.30
CA GLN A 348 7.35 26.75 -25.94
C GLN A 348 7.48 27.29 -24.51
N VAL A 349 6.43 27.92 -23.99
CA VAL A 349 6.32 28.42 -22.60
C VAL A 349 5.04 27.86 -22.00
N SER A 350 5.18 27.11 -20.94
CA SER A 350 4.05 26.56 -20.17
C SER A 350 4.22 26.82 -18.66
N PHE A 351 3.12 27.00 -17.97
CA PHE A 351 3.05 27.24 -16.51
C PHE A 351 2.19 26.18 -15.83
#